data_601195d97706ca390c4beb214506ba3a
#
_entry.id   601195d97706ca390c4beb214506ba3a
#
_cell.length_a   1.000
_cell.length_b   1.000
_cell.length_c   1.000
_cell.angle_alpha   90.00
_cell.angle_beta   90.00
_cell.angle_gamma   90.00
#
_symmetry.space_group_name_H-M   'P 1'
#
loop_
_entity.id
_entity.type
_entity.pdbx_description
1 polymer ?
#
loop_
_entity_poly.entity_id
_entity_poly.type
_entity_poly.pdbx_seq_one_letter_code
_entity_poly.pdbx_strand_id
1 'polypeptide(L)'
;AEQHPDVQMLRLVVEDKTITADGLLTLVGGALGCDLSAGPSALVREDAGRQPTLVVIDDAQNLFLRQVGGLAGWEALLGLVNARVENLFWLVLLNNQSWAYLCNVFGREYQFRNVVRVKRWGQSEIRSLILSRHHLSGQTLRYDEVLLSSRGPEAGNVRNAEQRYFSLLWDACRGNPMAALRLWLSSVKVTRRQVLVGLPAKPQGTAVEKAGENLLFVYAAIATHENLSGDEIVAVTHLSENVVRYALKAGFDAGFIRASEDDGRYRLVPLWYHAMITHLNRKNLLHE
;
A
#
# COMPACT_ATOMS: atom_id res chain seq x y z
N ALA A 1 -3.14 0.04 23.09
CA ALA A 1 -2.69 -0.67 24.30
C ALA A 1 -2.55 0.29 25.50
N GLU A 2 -1.91 1.44 25.35
CA GLU A 2 -1.75 2.39 26.49
C GLU A 2 -3.07 2.98 27.01
N GLN A 3 -4.08 3.14 26.15
CA GLN A 3 -5.39 3.72 26.52
C GLN A 3 -6.40 2.68 27.04
N HIS A 4 -6.18 1.39 26.77
CA HIS A 4 -7.06 0.29 27.13
C HIS A 4 -6.23 -0.90 27.64
N PRO A 5 -5.73 -0.85 28.88
CA PRO A 5 -4.86 -1.88 29.43
C PRO A 5 -5.54 -3.24 29.58
N ASP A 6 -6.88 -3.25 29.64
CA ASP A 6 -7.67 -4.47 29.79
C ASP A 6 -7.91 -5.21 28.48
N VAL A 7 -7.48 -4.64 27.32
CA VAL A 7 -7.65 -5.25 26.01
C VAL A 7 -6.31 -5.81 25.52
N GLN A 8 -6.25 -7.11 25.32
CA GLN A 8 -5.12 -7.76 24.68
C GLN A 8 -5.08 -7.38 23.19
N MET A 9 -3.90 -7.07 22.64
CA MET A 9 -3.71 -6.82 21.22
C MET A 9 -2.84 -7.91 20.59
N LEU A 10 -3.39 -8.61 19.60
CA LEU A 10 -2.70 -9.59 18.77
C LEU A 10 -2.55 -9.02 17.38
N ARG A 11 -1.32 -8.93 16.88
CA ARG A 11 -1.03 -8.53 15.50
C ARG A 11 -0.57 -9.74 14.70
N LEU A 12 -1.29 -10.03 13.64
CA LEU A 12 -0.99 -11.05 12.63
C LEU A 12 -0.58 -10.34 11.35
N VAL A 13 0.61 -10.61 10.86
CA VAL A 13 1.06 -10.18 9.54
C VAL A 13 0.95 -11.39 8.62
N VAL A 14 0.19 -11.25 7.53
CA VAL A 14 0.07 -12.31 6.52
C VAL A 14 1.21 -12.13 5.52
N GLU A 15 2.36 -12.74 5.80
CA GLU A 15 3.57 -12.57 4.99
C GLU A 15 3.44 -13.26 3.63
N ASP A 16 2.92 -14.49 3.61
CA ASP A 16 2.75 -15.30 2.41
C ASP A 16 1.31 -15.33 1.89
N LYS A 17 1.14 -15.67 0.61
CA LYS A 17 -0.19 -15.85 0.02
C LYS A 17 -0.91 -17.06 0.64
N THR A 18 -1.73 -16.78 1.66
CA THR A 18 -2.53 -17.78 2.40
C THR A 18 -3.95 -17.83 1.82
N ILE A 19 -4.08 -18.41 0.64
CA ILE A 19 -5.34 -18.41 -0.13
C ILE A 19 -6.31 -19.55 0.24
N THR A 20 -5.90 -20.51 1.09
CA THR A 20 -6.73 -21.62 1.53
C THR A 20 -7.42 -21.34 2.87
N ALA A 21 -8.60 -21.89 3.06
CA ALA A 21 -9.33 -21.78 4.33
C ALA A 21 -8.53 -22.38 5.50
N ASP A 22 -7.98 -23.57 5.33
CA ASP A 22 -7.20 -24.25 6.37
C ASP A 22 -5.94 -23.48 6.76
N GLY A 23 -5.27 -22.86 5.77
CA GLY A 23 -4.11 -22.02 6.01
C GLY A 23 -4.45 -20.82 6.91
N LEU A 24 -5.55 -20.11 6.61
CA LEU A 24 -6.02 -19.01 7.45
C LEU A 24 -6.43 -19.48 8.84
N LEU A 25 -7.22 -20.55 8.93
CA LEU A 25 -7.69 -21.07 10.23
C LEU A 25 -6.52 -21.50 11.12
N THR A 26 -5.49 -22.10 10.52
CA THR A 26 -4.24 -22.46 11.23
C THR A 26 -3.49 -21.22 11.71
N LEU A 27 -3.36 -20.21 10.86
CA LEU A 27 -2.67 -18.95 11.19
C LEU A 27 -3.37 -18.22 12.36
N VAL A 28 -4.69 -18.05 12.26
CA VAL A 28 -5.47 -17.35 13.27
C VAL A 28 -5.58 -18.18 14.55
N GLY A 29 -5.81 -19.49 14.42
CA GLY A 29 -5.87 -20.41 15.55
C GLY A 29 -4.57 -20.45 16.35
N GLY A 30 -3.44 -20.51 15.67
CA GLY A 30 -2.12 -20.43 16.31
C GLY A 30 -1.92 -19.16 17.12
N ALA A 31 -2.33 -18.00 16.58
CA ALA A 31 -2.22 -16.73 17.27
C ALA A 31 -3.21 -16.59 18.46
N LEU A 32 -4.39 -17.13 18.33
CA LEU A 32 -5.41 -17.13 19.40
C LEU A 32 -5.20 -18.25 20.45
N GLY A 33 -4.27 -19.19 20.18
CA GLY A 33 -4.01 -20.33 21.05
C GLY A 33 -5.16 -21.34 21.09
N CYS A 34 -5.95 -21.46 20.02
CA CYS A 34 -7.10 -22.35 19.95
C CYS A 34 -7.19 -23.10 18.61
N ASP A 35 -7.87 -24.24 18.61
CA ASP A 35 -8.13 -25.01 17.39
C ASP A 35 -9.35 -24.45 16.65
N LEU A 36 -9.11 -23.90 15.46
CA LEU A 36 -10.15 -23.37 14.58
C LEU A 36 -10.48 -24.30 13.41
N SER A 37 -10.10 -25.57 13.44
CA SER A 37 -10.39 -26.53 12.36
C SER A 37 -11.88 -26.67 12.04
N ALA A 38 -12.77 -26.46 13.04
CA ALA A 38 -14.22 -26.40 12.85
C ALA A 38 -14.74 -25.00 12.44
N GLY A 39 -13.84 -24.08 12.08
CA GLY A 39 -14.16 -22.73 11.58
C GLY A 39 -14.85 -21.84 12.62
N PRO A 40 -15.82 -20.98 12.19
CA PRO A 40 -16.46 -20.00 13.08
C PRO A 40 -17.14 -20.59 14.31
N SER A 41 -17.62 -21.82 14.24
CA SER A 41 -18.28 -22.50 15.38
C SER A 41 -17.29 -22.85 16.51
N ALA A 42 -16.03 -23.12 16.17
CA ALA A 42 -14.97 -23.29 17.15
C ALA A 42 -14.68 -21.97 17.87
N LEU A 43 -14.57 -20.89 17.11
CA LEU A 43 -14.30 -19.54 17.62
C LEU A 43 -15.36 -19.11 18.65
N VAL A 44 -16.66 -19.34 18.35
CA VAL A 44 -17.77 -19.00 19.25
C VAL A 44 -17.69 -19.78 20.57
N ARG A 45 -17.28 -21.04 20.53
CA ARG A 45 -17.11 -21.86 21.76
C ARG A 45 -15.97 -21.38 22.64
N GLU A 46 -14.88 -20.96 22.03
CA GLU A 46 -13.67 -20.50 22.73
C GLU A 46 -13.78 -19.05 23.26
N ASP A 47 -14.75 -18.28 22.77
CA ASP A 47 -14.91 -16.87 23.11
C ASP A 47 -15.36 -16.63 24.56
N ALA A 48 -16.20 -17.50 25.12
CA ALA A 48 -16.88 -17.30 26.41
C ALA A 48 -15.91 -17.14 27.62
N GLY A 49 -14.68 -17.67 27.53
CA GLY A 49 -13.67 -17.54 28.57
C GLY A 49 -12.50 -16.59 28.21
N ARG A 50 -12.61 -15.88 27.09
CA ARG A 50 -11.52 -15.09 26.55
C ARG A 50 -11.50 -13.68 27.15
N GLN A 51 -10.31 -13.18 27.45
CA GLN A 51 -10.11 -11.75 27.71
C GLN A 51 -10.40 -10.92 26.45
N PRO A 52 -10.99 -9.71 26.58
CA PRO A 52 -11.21 -8.84 25.44
C PRO A 52 -9.94 -8.67 24.60
N THR A 53 -10.00 -9.06 23.33
CA THR A 53 -8.83 -9.14 22.45
C THR A 53 -9.09 -8.43 21.15
N LEU A 54 -8.21 -7.50 20.77
CA LEU A 54 -8.15 -6.88 19.43
C LEU A 54 -7.21 -7.68 18.54
N VAL A 55 -7.74 -8.31 17.51
CA VAL A 55 -6.97 -9.03 16.51
C VAL A 55 -6.77 -8.10 15.31
N VAL A 56 -5.52 -7.71 15.06
CA VAL A 56 -5.11 -6.90 13.91
C VAL A 56 -4.54 -7.83 12.85
N ILE A 57 -5.20 -7.92 11.70
CA ILE A 57 -4.71 -8.66 10.54
C ILE A 57 -4.12 -7.66 9.56
N ASP A 58 -2.81 -7.68 9.42
CA ASP A 58 -2.06 -6.82 8.52
C ASP A 58 -1.74 -7.56 7.23
N ASP A 59 -1.61 -6.82 6.12
CA ASP A 59 -1.39 -7.37 4.78
C ASP A 59 -2.45 -8.40 4.35
N ALA A 60 -3.72 -8.16 4.72
CA ALA A 60 -4.83 -9.07 4.43
C ALA A 60 -5.07 -9.29 2.92
N GLN A 61 -4.48 -8.47 2.03
CA GLN A 61 -4.46 -8.74 0.59
C GLN A 61 -3.69 -10.03 0.22
N ASN A 62 -2.95 -10.61 1.15
CA ASN A 62 -2.30 -11.90 0.96
C ASN A 62 -3.23 -13.11 1.20
N LEU A 63 -4.46 -12.87 1.67
CA LEU A 63 -5.47 -13.91 1.87
C LEU A 63 -6.25 -14.28 0.61
N PHE A 64 -5.95 -13.62 -0.51
CA PHE A 64 -6.60 -13.97 -1.77
C PHE A 64 -5.64 -13.89 -2.96
N LEU A 65 -5.99 -14.61 -4.01
CA LEU A 65 -5.38 -14.52 -5.31
C LEU A 65 -6.49 -14.60 -6.37
N ARG A 66 -6.45 -13.75 -7.40
CA ARG A 66 -7.45 -13.71 -8.48
C ARG A 66 -7.28 -14.88 -9.45
N GLN A 67 -7.58 -16.08 -8.95
CA GLN A 67 -7.58 -17.34 -9.70
C GLN A 67 -8.70 -18.24 -9.18
N VAL A 68 -8.97 -19.33 -9.89
CA VAL A 68 -9.94 -20.33 -9.44
C VAL A 68 -9.50 -20.92 -8.10
N GLY A 69 -10.40 -20.91 -7.10
CA GLY A 69 -10.12 -21.37 -5.74
C GLY A 69 -9.27 -20.42 -4.88
N GLY A 70 -8.79 -19.32 -5.42
CA GLY A 70 -7.89 -18.38 -4.73
C GLY A 70 -8.58 -17.40 -3.77
N LEU A 71 -9.87 -17.56 -3.48
CA LEU A 71 -10.63 -16.69 -2.57
C LEU A 71 -10.98 -17.37 -1.25
N ALA A 72 -10.70 -18.69 -1.10
CA ALA A 72 -11.12 -19.46 0.06
C ALA A 72 -10.53 -18.95 1.39
N GLY A 73 -9.31 -18.42 1.39
CA GLY A 73 -8.71 -17.78 2.57
C GLY A 73 -9.47 -16.52 3.00
N TRP A 74 -9.86 -15.68 2.03
CA TRP A 74 -10.68 -14.50 2.31
C TRP A 74 -12.08 -14.85 2.81
N GLU A 75 -12.74 -15.83 2.18
CA GLU A 75 -14.06 -16.34 2.61
C GLU A 75 -14.02 -16.88 4.04
N ALA A 76 -12.98 -17.63 4.39
CA ALA A 76 -12.78 -18.13 5.75
C ALA A 76 -12.59 -16.97 6.75
N LEU A 77 -11.84 -15.92 6.38
CA LEU A 77 -11.73 -14.70 7.20
C LEU A 77 -13.10 -14.06 7.42
N LEU A 78 -13.88 -13.87 6.36
CA LEU A 78 -15.23 -13.30 6.51
C LEU A 78 -16.12 -14.15 7.43
N GLY A 79 -15.99 -15.48 7.39
CA GLY A 79 -16.66 -16.38 8.30
C GLY A 79 -16.29 -16.12 9.77
N LEU A 80 -15.00 -15.94 10.07
CA LEU A 80 -14.52 -15.66 11.43
C LEU A 80 -14.94 -14.26 11.92
N VAL A 81 -14.75 -13.24 11.10
CA VAL A 81 -15.05 -11.84 11.46
C VAL A 81 -16.54 -11.61 11.69
N ASN A 82 -17.41 -12.33 10.97
CA ASN A 82 -18.84 -12.24 11.12
C ASN A 82 -19.42 -13.28 12.13
N ALA A 83 -18.57 -14.06 12.80
CA ALA A 83 -19.01 -14.93 13.88
C ALA A 83 -19.57 -14.10 15.05
N ARG A 84 -20.54 -14.67 15.77
CA ARG A 84 -21.15 -14.03 16.94
C ARG A 84 -20.26 -14.24 18.17
N VAL A 85 -19.26 -13.39 18.32
CA VAL A 85 -18.30 -13.35 19.44
C VAL A 85 -18.42 -12.02 20.16
N GLU A 86 -18.17 -12.00 21.47
CA GLU A 86 -18.30 -10.81 22.33
C GLU A 86 -16.94 -10.25 22.74
N ASN A 87 -15.93 -11.12 22.84
CA ASN A 87 -14.59 -10.76 23.34
C ASN A 87 -13.53 -10.58 22.25
N LEU A 88 -13.88 -10.76 20.96
CA LEU A 88 -12.97 -10.57 19.85
C LEU A 88 -13.38 -9.38 18.99
N PHE A 89 -12.41 -8.48 18.76
CA PHE A 89 -12.55 -7.33 17.87
C PHE A 89 -11.56 -7.47 16.73
N TRP A 90 -12.03 -7.29 15.50
CA TRP A 90 -11.22 -7.48 14.31
C TRP A 90 -10.88 -6.15 13.66
N LEU A 91 -9.61 -5.95 13.35
CA LEU A 91 -9.11 -4.86 12.52
C LEU A 91 -8.35 -5.46 11.34
N VAL A 92 -8.93 -5.39 10.15
CA VAL A 92 -8.34 -5.94 8.92
C VAL A 92 -7.78 -4.80 8.07
N LEU A 93 -6.49 -4.86 7.79
CA LEU A 93 -5.76 -3.85 7.01
C LEU A 93 -5.42 -4.43 5.64
N LEU A 94 -5.79 -3.71 4.59
CA LEU A 94 -5.46 -4.07 3.21
C LEU A 94 -5.39 -2.84 2.31
N ASN A 95 -4.81 -2.98 1.11
CA ASN A 95 -4.71 -1.89 0.18
C ASN A 95 -6.05 -1.57 -0.53
N ASN A 96 -6.18 -0.35 -1.05
CA ASN A 96 -7.41 0.12 -1.68
C ASN A 96 -7.80 -0.66 -2.94
N GLN A 97 -6.84 -1.15 -3.74
CA GLN A 97 -7.13 -1.85 -4.99
C GLN A 97 -7.62 -3.27 -4.72
N SER A 98 -7.03 -3.94 -3.73
CA SER A 98 -7.54 -5.21 -3.20
C SER A 98 -8.97 -5.06 -2.69
N TRP A 99 -9.23 -4.01 -1.88
CA TRP A 99 -10.56 -3.74 -1.36
C TRP A 99 -11.58 -3.50 -2.47
N ALA A 100 -11.25 -2.70 -3.48
CA ALA A 100 -12.14 -2.44 -4.61
C ALA A 100 -12.47 -3.75 -5.37
N TYR A 101 -11.46 -4.59 -5.62
CA TYR A 101 -11.67 -5.91 -6.25
C TYR A 101 -12.60 -6.80 -5.41
N LEU A 102 -12.33 -6.93 -4.11
CA LEU A 102 -13.12 -7.75 -3.19
C LEU A 102 -14.56 -7.24 -3.05
N CYS A 103 -14.76 -5.92 -3.07
CA CYS A 103 -16.11 -5.34 -3.10
C CYS A 103 -16.88 -5.70 -4.38
N ASN A 104 -16.18 -5.77 -5.52
CA ASN A 104 -16.80 -6.17 -6.76
C ASN A 104 -17.21 -7.66 -6.77
N VAL A 105 -16.42 -8.51 -6.08
CA VAL A 105 -16.70 -9.96 -6.01
C VAL A 105 -17.77 -10.30 -4.96
N PHE A 106 -17.67 -9.74 -3.77
CA PHE A 106 -18.49 -10.15 -2.60
C PHE A 106 -19.60 -9.16 -2.24
N GLY A 107 -19.61 -7.95 -2.84
CA GLY A 107 -20.44 -6.86 -2.34
C GLY A 107 -19.85 -6.20 -1.09
N ARG A 108 -19.99 -4.89 -0.98
CA ARG A 108 -19.36 -4.12 0.11
C ARG A 108 -20.02 -4.36 1.46
N GLU A 109 -21.34 -4.40 1.50
CA GLU A 109 -22.17 -4.49 2.68
C GLU A 109 -22.09 -5.84 3.40
N TYR A 110 -21.66 -6.89 2.69
CA TYR A 110 -21.59 -8.24 3.23
C TYR A 110 -20.25 -8.62 3.85
N GLN A 111 -19.25 -7.73 3.80
CA GLN A 111 -17.91 -8.05 4.27
C GLN A 111 -17.67 -7.56 5.71
N PHE A 112 -17.78 -6.27 5.93
CA PHE A 112 -17.48 -5.67 7.24
C PHE A 112 -18.51 -4.61 7.61
N ARG A 113 -18.83 -4.52 8.91
CA ARG A 113 -19.75 -3.49 9.44
C ARG A 113 -19.23 -2.08 9.23
N ASN A 114 -17.94 -1.88 9.50
CA ASN A 114 -17.31 -0.58 9.42
C ASN A 114 -16.10 -0.63 8.49
N VAL A 115 -16.03 0.30 7.56
CA VAL A 115 -14.91 0.45 6.65
C VAL A 115 -14.35 1.86 6.80
N VAL A 116 -13.08 1.93 7.22
CA VAL A 116 -12.35 3.20 7.36
C VAL A 116 -11.34 3.32 6.23
N ARG A 117 -11.54 4.31 5.37
CA ARG A 117 -10.56 4.63 4.34
C ARG A 117 -9.57 5.67 4.88
N VAL A 118 -8.31 5.31 4.97
CA VAL A 118 -7.23 6.23 5.36
C VAL A 118 -7.12 7.34 4.31
N LYS A 119 -7.25 8.58 4.74
CA LYS A 119 -7.15 9.75 3.86
C LYS A 119 -5.70 9.97 3.45
N ARG A 120 -5.52 10.49 2.24
CA ARG A 120 -4.21 10.97 1.79
C ARG A 120 -3.79 12.16 2.65
N TRP A 121 -2.51 12.27 2.92
CA TRP A 121 -1.96 13.38 3.69
C TRP A 121 -2.08 14.69 2.93
N GLY A 122 -2.44 15.75 3.63
CA GLY A 122 -2.46 17.10 3.11
C GLY A 122 -1.04 17.65 2.90
N GLN A 123 -0.94 18.80 2.22
CA GLN A 123 0.34 19.46 1.98
C GLN A 123 1.03 19.85 3.30
N SER A 124 0.28 20.33 4.28
CA SER A 124 0.79 20.70 5.61
C SER A 124 1.36 19.50 6.38
N GLU A 125 0.71 18.35 6.28
CA GLU A 125 1.16 17.11 6.94
C GLU A 125 2.45 16.59 6.31
N ILE A 126 2.55 16.58 4.97
CA ILE A 126 3.78 16.23 4.24
C ILE A 126 4.93 17.19 4.59
N ARG A 127 4.63 18.50 4.63
CA ARG A 127 5.61 19.52 5.03
C ARG A 127 6.11 19.25 6.45
N SER A 128 5.21 19.03 7.39
CA SER A 128 5.56 18.75 8.80
C SER A 128 6.38 17.48 8.93
N LEU A 129 6.04 16.40 8.23
CA LEU A 129 6.79 15.15 8.21
C LEU A 129 8.26 15.37 7.80
N ILE A 130 8.47 16.13 6.73
CA ILE A 130 9.81 16.35 6.19
C ILE A 130 10.61 17.29 7.09
N LEU A 131 10.02 18.42 7.49
CA LEU A 131 10.72 19.43 8.28
C LEU A 131 11.05 18.93 9.70
N SER A 132 10.18 18.14 10.33
CA SER A 132 10.47 17.55 11.65
C SER A 132 11.68 16.62 11.60
N ARG A 133 11.80 15.82 10.54
CA ARG A 133 12.98 14.95 10.34
C ARG A 133 14.24 15.74 9.97
N HIS A 134 14.07 16.75 9.11
CA HIS A 134 15.18 17.61 8.72
C HIS A 134 15.75 18.40 9.91
N HIS A 135 14.90 18.85 10.82
CA HIS A 135 15.31 19.60 12.03
C HIS A 135 16.34 18.83 12.84
N LEU A 136 16.27 17.50 12.87
CA LEU A 136 17.27 16.67 13.56
C LEU A 136 18.68 16.76 12.95
N SER A 137 18.81 17.21 11.70
CA SER A 137 20.11 17.37 11.03
C SER A 137 20.88 18.61 11.49
N GLY A 138 20.22 19.60 12.08
CA GLY A 138 20.79 20.89 12.46
C GLY A 138 21.27 21.75 11.28
N GLN A 139 20.99 21.36 10.03
CA GLN A 139 21.44 22.06 8.83
C GLN A 139 20.41 23.06 8.32
N THR A 140 20.86 24.13 7.65
CA THR A 140 19.98 25.14 7.05
C THR A 140 19.55 24.73 5.65
N LEU A 141 18.24 24.87 5.36
CA LEU A 141 17.68 24.67 4.02
C LEU A 141 17.85 25.92 3.14
N ARG A 142 18.24 25.72 1.89
CA ARG A 142 18.29 26.76 0.87
C ARG A 142 17.54 26.34 -0.38
N TYR A 143 16.64 27.22 -0.84
CA TYR A 143 15.73 26.98 -1.96
C TYR A 143 16.14 27.79 -3.20
N ASP A 144 17.44 27.95 -3.44
CA ASP A 144 17.95 28.82 -4.51
C ASP A 144 17.47 28.40 -5.91
N GLU A 145 17.47 27.09 -6.22
CA GLU A 145 16.98 26.59 -7.50
C GLU A 145 15.46 26.80 -7.67
N VAL A 146 14.70 26.70 -6.58
CA VAL A 146 13.26 26.95 -6.59
C VAL A 146 12.98 28.43 -6.83
N LEU A 147 13.78 29.34 -6.24
CA LEU A 147 13.71 30.77 -6.47
C LEU A 147 14.00 31.13 -7.94
N LEU A 148 15.06 30.57 -8.52
CA LEU A 148 15.43 30.80 -9.91
C LEU A 148 14.38 30.29 -10.91
N SER A 149 13.64 29.21 -10.55
CA SER A 149 12.54 28.68 -11.37
C SER A 149 11.25 29.51 -11.27
N SER A 150 11.18 30.46 -10.34
CA SER A 150 10.01 31.30 -10.10
C SER A 150 10.01 32.47 -11.08
N ARG A 151 8.91 32.65 -11.80
CA ARG A 151 8.65 33.82 -12.65
C ARG A 151 7.56 34.67 -12.01
N GLY A 152 7.82 36.01 -11.88
CA GLY A 152 6.82 36.95 -11.36
C GLY A 152 7.35 37.86 -10.24
N PRO A 153 6.58 38.85 -9.79
CA PRO A 153 6.98 39.84 -8.80
C PRO A 153 7.32 39.29 -7.41
N GLU A 154 6.92 38.04 -7.13
CA GLU A 154 7.22 37.33 -5.87
C GLU A 154 8.51 36.51 -5.94
N ALA A 155 9.19 36.51 -7.07
CA ALA A 155 10.45 35.81 -7.29
C ALA A 155 11.55 36.45 -6.42
N GLY A 156 11.89 35.87 -5.30
CA GLY A 156 12.91 36.38 -4.37
C GLY A 156 12.56 36.25 -2.90
N ASN A 157 11.32 35.92 -2.58
CA ASN A 157 10.92 35.66 -1.20
C ASN A 157 11.14 34.20 -0.80
N VAL A 158 12.03 33.95 0.17
CA VAL A 158 12.41 32.61 0.63
C VAL A 158 11.20 31.84 1.17
N ARG A 159 10.25 32.51 1.84
CA ARG A 159 9.01 31.84 2.33
C ARG A 159 8.16 31.34 1.18
N ASN A 160 8.05 32.11 0.12
CA ASN A 160 7.32 31.72 -1.08
C ASN A 160 8.01 30.54 -1.79
N ALA A 161 9.34 30.49 -1.80
CA ALA A 161 10.10 29.37 -2.37
C ALA A 161 9.87 28.06 -1.61
N GLU A 162 9.88 28.08 -0.29
CA GLU A 162 9.57 26.92 0.54
C GLU A 162 8.14 26.45 0.29
N GLN A 163 7.15 27.35 0.34
CA GLN A 163 5.75 27.01 0.11
C GLN A 163 5.54 26.42 -1.29
N ARG A 164 6.16 27.03 -2.29
CA ARG A 164 6.13 26.55 -3.68
C ARG A 164 6.74 25.15 -3.80
N TYR A 165 7.91 24.93 -3.18
CA TYR A 165 8.53 23.61 -3.17
C TYR A 165 7.59 22.54 -2.61
N PHE A 166 6.99 22.77 -1.44
CA PHE A 166 6.07 21.80 -0.83
C PHE A 166 4.77 21.63 -1.62
N SER A 167 4.32 22.65 -2.34
CA SER A 167 3.21 22.52 -3.29
C SER A 167 3.55 21.59 -4.45
N LEU A 168 4.72 21.79 -5.08
CA LEU A 168 5.21 20.92 -6.16
C LEU A 168 5.45 19.48 -5.68
N LEU A 169 6.02 19.32 -4.50
CA LEU A 169 6.26 18.02 -3.88
C LEU A 169 4.96 17.30 -3.62
N TRP A 170 3.97 17.98 -3.04
CA TRP A 170 2.65 17.40 -2.78
C TRP A 170 1.95 17.01 -4.08
N ASP A 171 2.01 17.85 -5.11
CA ASP A 171 1.45 17.55 -6.42
C ASP A 171 2.10 16.32 -7.08
N ALA A 172 3.40 16.11 -6.84
CA ALA A 172 4.12 14.94 -7.34
C ALA A 172 3.81 13.66 -6.55
N CYS A 173 3.72 13.72 -5.21
CA CYS A 173 3.49 12.56 -4.33
C CYS A 173 2.01 12.27 -4.07
N ARG A 174 1.11 13.22 -4.36
CA ARG A 174 -0.35 13.11 -4.13
C ARG A 174 -0.71 12.66 -2.72
N GLY A 175 0.02 13.15 -1.72
CA GLY A 175 -0.20 12.85 -0.32
C GLY A 175 0.27 11.47 0.14
N ASN A 176 1.09 10.77 -0.64
CA ASN A 176 1.75 9.54 -0.21
C ASN A 176 3.05 9.89 0.53
N PRO A 177 3.17 9.59 1.86
CA PRO A 177 4.34 9.96 2.65
C PRO A 177 5.65 9.31 2.16
N MET A 178 5.60 8.05 1.71
CA MET A 178 6.77 7.33 1.21
C MET A 178 7.27 7.95 -0.11
N ALA A 179 6.37 8.27 -1.03
CA ALA A 179 6.71 8.98 -2.26
C ALA A 179 7.28 10.38 -1.97
N ALA A 180 6.69 11.10 -1.00
CA ALA A 180 7.17 12.41 -0.59
C ALA A 180 8.60 12.37 -0.05
N LEU A 181 8.91 11.41 0.83
CA LEU A 181 10.26 11.23 1.37
C LEU A 181 11.28 10.89 0.29
N ARG A 182 10.93 10.03 -0.66
CA ARG A 182 11.82 9.69 -1.78
C ARG A 182 12.08 10.88 -2.70
N LEU A 183 11.02 11.62 -3.05
CA LEU A 183 11.14 12.84 -3.85
C LEU A 183 11.98 13.92 -3.13
N TRP A 184 11.77 14.07 -1.82
CA TRP A 184 12.60 14.96 -1.00
C TRP A 184 14.06 14.54 -1.06
N LEU A 185 14.39 13.30 -0.76
CA LEU A 185 15.77 12.80 -0.78
C LEU A 185 16.45 12.96 -2.15
N SER A 186 15.68 12.77 -3.24
CA SER A 186 16.22 12.94 -4.60
C SER A 186 16.38 14.40 -5.03
N SER A 187 15.69 15.34 -4.37
CA SER A 187 15.72 16.77 -4.69
C SER A 187 16.72 17.57 -3.87
N VAL A 188 17.36 16.96 -2.85
CA VAL A 188 18.29 17.66 -1.97
C VAL A 188 19.74 17.29 -2.25
N LYS A 189 20.63 18.28 -2.15
CA LYS A 189 22.09 18.11 -2.18
C LYS A 189 22.67 18.60 -0.86
N VAL A 190 23.31 17.70 -0.12
CA VAL A 190 23.92 18.00 1.17
C VAL A 190 25.32 18.56 0.95
N THR A 191 25.61 19.70 1.56
CA THR A 191 26.94 20.31 1.64
C THR A 191 27.41 20.33 3.10
N ARG A 192 28.62 20.80 3.36
CA ARG A 192 29.19 20.77 4.72
C ARG A 192 28.36 21.51 5.79
N ARG A 193 27.58 22.54 5.42
CA ARG A 193 26.84 23.40 6.36
C ARG A 193 25.37 23.63 6.00
N GLN A 194 24.94 23.19 4.83
CA GLN A 194 23.59 23.50 4.35
C GLN A 194 23.10 22.41 3.39
N VAL A 195 21.78 22.33 3.26
CA VAL A 195 21.08 21.46 2.32
C VAL A 195 20.47 22.33 1.23
N LEU A 196 20.92 22.14 0.00
CA LEU A 196 20.38 22.81 -1.18
C LEU A 196 19.17 22.03 -1.68
N VAL A 197 18.02 22.69 -1.78
CA VAL A 197 16.76 22.10 -2.24
C VAL A 197 16.53 22.45 -3.71
N GLY A 198 16.56 21.42 -4.55
CA GLY A 198 16.20 21.52 -5.98
C GLY A 198 14.72 21.23 -6.22
N LEU A 199 14.30 21.24 -7.49
CA LEU A 199 12.93 20.91 -7.85
C LEU A 199 12.66 19.40 -7.71
N PRO A 200 11.50 18.99 -7.18
CA PRO A 200 11.15 17.58 -7.12
C PRO A 200 10.93 17.01 -8.54
N ALA A 201 11.59 15.91 -8.84
CA ALA A 201 11.46 15.24 -10.14
C ALA A 201 10.11 14.48 -10.21
N LYS A 202 9.09 15.13 -10.78
CA LYS A 202 7.76 14.51 -10.97
C LYS A 202 7.83 13.42 -12.05
N PRO A 203 7.36 12.19 -11.75
CA PRO A 203 7.22 11.15 -12.76
C PRO A 203 6.32 11.61 -13.89
N GLN A 204 6.79 11.45 -15.14
CA GLN A 204 6.00 11.81 -16.31
C GLN A 204 5.04 10.66 -16.63
N GLY A 205 3.74 10.87 -16.46
CA GLY A 205 2.69 9.89 -16.75
C GLY A 205 2.74 9.32 -18.19
N THR A 206 3.25 10.10 -19.14
CA THR A 206 3.48 9.66 -20.53
C THR A 206 4.43 8.47 -20.65
N ALA A 207 5.30 8.22 -19.67
CA ALA A 207 6.14 7.03 -19.65
C ALA A 207 5.30 5.75 -19.45
N VAL A 208 4.27 5.82 -18.59
CA VAL A 208 3.33 4.70 -18.36
C VAL A 208 2.41 4.51 -19.57
N GLU A 209 2.00 5.60 -20.24
CA GLU A 209 1.13 5.57 -21.42
C GLU A 209 1.75 4.84 -22.64
N LYS A 210 3.08 4.78 -22.69
CA LYS A 210 3.82 4.05 -23.74
C LYS A 210 3.94 2.55 -23.46
N ALA A 211 3.51 2.07 -22.31
CA ALA A 211 3.52 0.64 -22.00
C ALA A 211 2.49 -0.11 -22.86
N GLY A 212 2.89 -1.23 -23.45
CA GLY A 212 1.98 -2.10 -24.21
C GLY A 212 0.91 -2.74 -23.32
N GLU A 213 -0.20 -3.16 -23.91
CA GLU A 213 -1.34 -3.70 -23.16
C GLU A 213 -0.99 -4.89 -22.26
N ASN A 214 -0.21 -5.86 -22.74
CA ASN A 214 0.22 -7.00 -21.92
C ASN A 214 0.99 -6.58 -20.65
N LEU A 215 1.79 -5.50 -20.74
CA LEU A 215 2.48 -4.96 -19.58
C LEU A 215 1.48 -4.36 -18.58
N LEU A 216 0.44 -3.70 -19.07
CA LEU A 216 -0.60 -3.11 -18.23
C LEU A 216 -1.39 -4.16 -17.45
N PHE A 217 -1.67 -5.33 -18.03
CA PHE A 217 -2.29 -6.45 -17.30
C PHE A 217 -1.42 -6.94 -16.13
N VAL A 218 -0.11 -7.05 -16.33
CA VAL A 218 0.83 -7.42 -15.28
C VAL A 218 0.85 -6.36 -14.15
N TYR A 219 0.90 -5.07 -14.53
CA TYR A 219 0.92 -4.00 -13.52
C TYR A 219 -0.43 -3.87 -12.79
N ALA A 220 -1.55 -4.14 -13.46
CA ALA A 220 -2.87 -4.20 -12.83
C ALA A 220 -2.97 -5.35 -11.82
N ALA A 221 -2.42 -6.53 -12.16
CA ALA A 221 -2.34 -7.65 -11.25
C ALA A 221 -1.52 -7.29 -10.00
N ILE A 222 -0.33 -6.71 -10.18
CA ILE A 222 0.52 -6.27 -9.05
C ILE A 222 -0.19 -5.18 -8.23
N ALA A 223 -0.88 -4.22 -8.86
CA ALA A 223 -1.62 -3.18 -8.16
C ALA A 223 -2.75 -3.75 -7.29
N THR A 224 -3.51 -4.73 -7.83
CA THR A 224 -4.63 -5.37 -7.13
C THR A 224 -4.16 -6.19 -5.93
N HIS A 225 -3.03 -6.87 -6.03
CA HIS A 225 -2.53 -7.78 -4.98
C HIS A 225 -1.41 -7.18 -4.13
N GLU A 226 -0.96 -5.95 -4.46
CA GLU A 226 0.18 -5.23 -3.87
C GLU A 226 1.54 -5.90 -4.10
N ASN A 227 1.60 -7.22 -3.99
CA ASN A 227 2.80 -8.00 -4.23
C ASN A 227 2.45 -9.33 -4.89
N LEU A 228 3.24 -9.74 -5.88
CA LEU A 228 3.09 -11.03 -6.58
C LEU A 228 4.46 -11.57 -6.99
N SER A 229 4.64 -12.90 -6.93
CA SER A 229 5.74 -13.60 -7.58
C SER A 229 5.49 -13.70 -9.10
N GLY A 230 6.51 -14.11 -9.86
CA GLY A 230 6.34 -14.33 -11.29
C GLY A 230 5.28 -15.38 -11.62
N ASP A 231 5.27 -16.49 -10.88
CA ASP A 231 4.32 -17.59 -11.06
C ASP A 231 2.88 -17.18 -10.71
N GLU A 232 2.71 -16.41 -9.63
CA GLU A 232 1.41 -15.86 -9.25
C GLU A 232 0.87 -14.88 -10.31
N ILE A 233 1.76 -14.09 -10.95
CA ILE A 233 1.35 -13.21 -12.05
C ILE A 233 0.87 -14.03 -13.24
N VAL A 234 1.55 -15.11 -13.60
CA VAL A 234 1.10 -16.04 -14.65
C VAL A 234 -0.27 -16.61 -14.31
N ALA A 235 -0.45 -17.07 -13.07
CA ALA A 235 -1.72 -17.64 -12.59
C ALA A 235 -2.88 -16.63 -12.63
N VAL A 236 -2.63 -15.36 -12.24
CA VAL A 236 -3.64 -14.30 -12.18
C VAL A 236 -3.99 -13.74 -13.56
N THR A 237 -2.99 -13.61 -14.45
CA THR A 237 -3.17 -12.95 -15.76
C THR A 237 -3.46 -13.93 -16.90
N HIS A 238 -3.14 -15.21 -16.72
CA HIS A 238 -3.13 -16.25 -17.75
C HIS A 238 -2.25 -15.91 -18.96
N LEU A 239 -1.29 -14.99 -18.80
CA LEU A 239 -0.28 -14.71 -19.81
C LEU A 239 0.82 -15.76 -19.75
N SER A 240 1.50 -16.00 -20.88
CA SER A 240 2.63 -16.93 -20.92
C SER A 240 3.80 -16.39 -20.06
N GLU A 241 4.61 -17.31 -19.47
CA GLU A 241 5.78 -16.95 -18.66
C GLU A 241 6.72 -15.98 -19.38
N ASN A 242 6.92 -16.16 -20.70
CA ASN A 242 7.79 -15.29 -21.48
C ASN A 242 7.28 -13.85 -21.54
N VAL A 243 5.95 -13.66 -21.66
CA VAL A 243 5.32 -12.35 -21.67
C VAL A 243 5.42 -11.71 -20.29
N VAL A 244 5.16 -12.48 -19.23
CA VAL A 244 5.29 -12.01 -17.83
C VAL A 244 6.73 -11.62 -17.54
N ARG A 245 7.70 -12.46 -17.89
CA ARG A 245 9.12 -12.17 -17.70
C ARG A 245 9.56 -10.91 -18.43
N TYR A 246 9.10 -10.72 -19.68
CA TYR A 246 9.37 -9.52 -20.43
C TYR A 246 8.75 -8.28 -19.77
N ALA A 247 7.49 -8.37 -19.32
CA ALA A 247 6.79 -7.28 -18.66
C ALA A 247 7.48 -6.88 -17.34
N LEU A 248 7.90 -7.86 -16.54
CA LEU A 248 8.64 -7.64 -15.29
C LEU A 248 9.98 -6.96 -15.55
N LYS A 249 10.75 -7.45 -16.54
CA LYS A 249 12.01 -6.82 -16.92
C LYS A 249 11.81 -5.38 -17.39
N ALA A 250 10.88 -5.15 -18.31
CA ALA A 250 10.59 -3.82 -18.82
C ALA A 250 10.13 -2.86 -17.71
N GLY A 251 9.29 -3.34 -16.77
CA GLY A 251 8.84 -2.55 -15.63
C GLY A 251 9.95 -2.25 -14.63
N PHE A 252 10.88 -3.18 -14.42
CA PHE A 252 12.05 -2.98 -13.57
C PHE A 252 13.02 -1.97 -14.19
N ASP A 253 13.35 -2.13 -15.47
CA ASP A 253 14.23 -1.22 -16.22
C ASP A 253 13.66 0.20 -16.29
N ALA A 254 12.34 0.34 -16.41
CA ALA A 254 11.64 1.63 -16.37
C ALA A 254 11.47 2.20 -14.94
N GLY A 255 11.79 1.44 -13.90
CA GLY A 255 11.62 1.83 -12.50
C GLY A 255 10.16 1.87 -12.03
N PHE A 256 9.21 1.25 -12.74
CA PHE A 256 7.79 1.19 -12.37
C PHE A 256 7.53 0.18 -11.25
N ILE A 257 8.26 -0.92 -11.28
CA ILE A 257 8.19 -1.99 -10.30
C ILE A 257 9.57 -2.24 -9.68
N ARG A 258 9.55 -2.88 -8.53
CA ARG A 258 10.75 -3.38 -7.84
C ARG A 258 10.52 -4.81 -7.40
N ALA A 259 11.57 -5.62 -7.41
CA ALA A 259 11.59 -6.89 -6.70
C ALA A 259 11.97 -6.63 -5.24
N SER A 260 11.36 -7.36 -4.33
CA SER A 260 11.80 -7.43 -2.93
C SER A 260 12.95 -8.41 -2.83
N GLU A 261 13.99 -8.07 -2.07
CA GLU A 261 15.15 -8.94 -1.82
C GLU A 261 14.79 -10.12 -0.90
N ASP A 262 13.80 -9.90 -0.01
CA ASP A 262 13.42 -10.87 1.03
C ASP A 262 12.55 -12.01 0.48
N ASP A 263 11.56 -11.69 -0.37
CA ASP A 263 10.53 -12.62 -0.82
C ASP A 263 10.49 -12.84 -2.34
N GLY A 264 11.34 -12.13 -3.10
CA GLY A 264 11.37 -12.20 -4.57
C GLY A 264 10.10 -11.69 -5.26
N ARG A 265 9.18 -11.06 -4.52
CA ARG A 265 7.91 -10.56 -5.03
C ARG A 265 8.04 -9.18 -5.65
N TYR A 266 7.24 -8.93 -6.65
CA TYR A 266 7.22 -7.66 -7.38
C TYR A 266 6.16 -6.73 -6.79
N ARG A 267 6.54 -5.45 -6.59
CA ARG A 267 5.67 -4.39 -6.07
C ARG A 267 5.79 -3.14 -6.94
N LEU A 268 4.72 -2.36 -7.04
CA LEU A 268 4.79 -1.03 -7.66
C LEU A 268 5.68 -0.10 -6.83
N VAL A 269 6.53 0.66 -7.52
CA VAL A 269 7.34 1.69 -6.86
C VAL A 269 6.43 2.83 -6.40
N PRO A 270 6.48 3.25 -5.12
CA PRO A 270 5.58 4.27 -4.57
C PRO A 270 5.56 5.59 -5.35
N LEU A 271 6.68 5.95 -5.97
CA LEU A 271 6.81 7.14 -6.81
C LEU A 271 5.91 7.09 -8.04
N TRP A 272 5.78 5.92 -8.65
CA TRP A 272 4.97 5.69 -9.85
C TRP A 272 3.52 5.28 -9.56
N TYR A 273 3.22 4.92 -8.31
CA TYR A 273 1.95 4.35 -7.92
C TYR A 273 0.75 5.18 -8.40
N HIS A 274 0.75 6.50 -8.13
CA HIS A 274 -0.37 7.34 -8.55
C HIS A 274 -0.53 7.41 -10.08
N ALA A 275 0.57 7.61 -10.82
CA ALA A 275 0.52 7.67 -12.29
C ALA A 275 0.04 6.33 -12.88
N MET A 276 0.54 5.21 -12.34
CA MET A 276 0.15 3.87 -12.75
C MET A 276 -1.33 3.60 -12.50
N ILE A 277 -1.81 3.81 -11.27
CA ILE A 277 -3.23 3.59 -10.92
C ILE A 277 -4.15 4.47 -11.78
N THR A 278 -3.80 5.75 -11.97
CA THR A 278 -4.59 6.64 -12.83
C THR A 278 -4.67 6.16 -14.28
N HIS A 279 -3.56 5.64 -14.81
CA HIS A 279 -3.55 5.11 -16.17
C HIS A 279 -4.34 3.80 -16.29
N LEU A 280 -4.16 2.88 -15.33
CA LEU A 280 -4.89 1.60 -15.30
C LEU A 280 -6.40 1.81 -15.14
N ASN A 281 -6.84 2.76 -14.31
CA ASN A 281 -8.27 3.13 -14.18
C ASN A 281 -8.82 3.69 -15.51
N ARG A 282 -8.09 4.57 -16.19
CA ARG A 282 -8.49 5.07 -17.52
C ARG A 282 -8.62 3.98 -18.58
N LYS A 283 -7.92 2.86 -18.38
CA LYS A 283 -8.00 1.67 -19.24
C LYS A 283 -9.02 0.63 -18.75
N ASN A 284 -9.75 0.91 -17.67
CA ASN A 284 -10.70 0.00 -17.03
C ASN A 284 -10.06 -1.35 -16.62
N LEU A 285 -8.80 -1.33 -16.20
CA LEU A 285 -8.05 -2.51 -15.75
C LEU A 285 -8.09 -2.71 -14.23
N LEU A 286 -8.61 -1.76 -13.49
CA LEU A 286 -8.81 -1.83 -12.05
C LEU A 286 -10.28 -1.59 -11.71
N HIS A 287 -10.71 -2.09 -10.54
CA HIS A 287 -12.03 -1.83 -9.99
C HIS A 287 -12.01 -0.52 -9.17
N GLU A 288 -13.16 0.18 -9.08
CA GLU A 288 -13.34 1.41 -8.30
C GLU A 288 -14.05 1.15 -6.97
#